data_c83dcbc63312e4ca2a4034e1efd72680
#
_entry.id   c83dcbc63312e4ca2a4034e1efd72680
#
_cell.length_a   1.000
_cell.length_b   1.000
_cell.length_c   1.000
_cell.angle_alpha   90.00
_cell.angle_beta   90.00
_cell.angle_gamma   90.00
#
_symmetry.space_group_name_H-M   'P 1'
#
loop_
_entity.id
_entity.type
_entity.pdbx_description
1 polymer ?
#
loop_
_entity_poly.entity_id
_entity_poly.type
_entity_poly.pdbx_seq_one_letter_code
_entity_poly.pdbx_strand_id
1 'polypeptide(L)'
;LNGDVPEGLKDKTIFALDMGSLIAGAKFRGEFEERLKAVLNEIEKSEGRILLFIDELHNIVGAGKTEGAMDAGNLLKPKLARGELHCIGATTLDEYRKYIEKDAALERRFQKVMVDQPTVEDTISILRGLKERFEIHHGVRITDNALIACATLSDRYITDRFLPDKAIDLMDEAAARIRTEIDSMPAELDEISRKIMQLEIEKQALGKETDKASKARLNTLEAELAEL
;
A
#
# COMPACT_ATOMS: atom_id res chain seq x y z
N LEU A 1 -9.35 -13.20 16.80
CA LEU A 1 -9.80 -14.24 15.90
C LEU A 1 -11.13 -14.79 16.40
N ASN A 2 -12.10 -14.99 15.51
CA ASN A 2 -13.51 -15.29 15.88
C ASN A 2 -13.74 -16.69 16.47
N GLY A 3 -12.67 -17.46 16.75
CA GLY A 3 -12.78 -18.79 17.33
C GLY A 3 -13.20 -19.91 16.36
N ASP A 4 -13.45 -19.58 15.09
CA ASP A 4 -13.77 -20.54 14.04
C ASP A 4 -12.48 -21.20 13.48
N VAL A 5 -11.85 -21.97 14.37
CA VAL A 5 -10.60 -22.67 14.10
C VAL A 5 -10.61 -24.05 14.74
N PRO A 6 -9.83 -25.03 14.22
CA PRO A 6 -9.65 -26.32 14.89
C PRO A 6 -9.19 -26.17 16.35
N GLU A 7 -9.57 -27.12 17.19
CA GLU A 7 -9.29 -27.10 18.64
C GLU A 7 -7.81 -26.83 18.96
N GLY A 8 -6.89 -27.44 18.20
CA GLY A 8 -5.44 -27.26 18.38
C GLY A 8 -4.91 -25.87 18.03
N LEU A 9 -5.73 -25.00 17.41
CA LEU A 9 -5.38 -23.61 17.09
C LEU A 9 -6.11 -22.59 17.98
N LYS A 10 -7.04 -23.05 18.83
CA LYS A 10 -7.64 -22.19 19.85
C LYS A 10 -6.55 -21.74 20.81
N ASP A 11 -6.68 -20.53 21.32
CA ASP A 11 -5.75 -19.93 22.29
C ASP A 11 -4.30 -19.72 21.77
N LYS A 12 -4.07 -19.88 20.47
CA LYS A 12 -2.81 -19.50 19.84
C LYS A 12 -2.79 -18.01 19.55
N THR A 13 -1.62 -17.40 19.73
CA THR A 13 -1.38 -15.99 19.37
C THR A 13 -0.45 -15.92 18.17
N ILE A 14 -0.80 -15.13 17.16
CA ILE A 14 0.06 -14.89 15.99
C ILE A 14 0.87 -13.63 16.26
N PHE A 15 2.20 -13.75 16.19
CA PHE A 15 3.12 -12.62 16.23
C PHE A 15 3.78 -12.46 14.87
N ALA A 16 3.68 -11.25 14.30
CA ALA A 16 4.42 -10.89 13.11
C ALA A 16 5.84 -10.48 13.51
N LEU A 17 6.84 -11.09 12.88
CA LEU A 17 8.23 -10.73 13.04
C LEU A 17 8.56 -9.54 12.14
N ASP A 18 8.84 -8.41 12.74
CA ASP A 18 9.32 -7.23 12.00
C ASP A 18 10.86 -7.33 11.84
N MET A 19 11.25 -7.74 10.63
CA MET A 19 12.66 -7.83 10.27
C MET A 19 13.34 -6.46 10.23
N GLY A 20 12.61 -5.42 9.85
CA GLY A 20 13.13 -4.05 9.84
C GLY A 20 13.56 -3.60 11.22
N SER A 21 12.72 -3.83 12.23
CA SER A 21 13.02 -3.51 13.63
C SER A 21 14.19 -4.33 14.19
N LEU A 22 14.37 -5.58 13.78
CA LEU A 22 15.51 -6.42 14.20
C LEU A 22 16.83 -5.92 13.63
N ILE A 23 16.83 -5.40 12.40
CA ILE A 23 18.00 -4.89 11.70
C ILE A 23 18.31 -3.44 12.12
N ALA A 24 17.25 -2.65 12.43
CA ALA A 24 17.41 -1.24 12.78
C ALA A 24 18.34 -1.06 13.99
N GLY A 25 19.40 -0.28 13.81
CA GLY A 25 20.39 0.00 14.84
C GLY A 25 21.38 -1.14 15.15
N ALA A 26 21.29 -2.29 14.49
CA ALA A 26 22.32 -3.33 14.58
C ALA A 26 23.53 -2.91 13.72
N LYS A 27 24.61 -2.49 14.36
CA LYS A 27 25.85 -2.11 13.67
C LYS A 27 26.65 -3.30 13.18
N PHE A 28 26.47 -4.47 13.81
CA PHE A 28 27.21 -5.69 13.53
C PHE A 28 26.27 -6.89 13.41
N ARG A 29 26.67 -7.88 12.62
CA ARG A 29 25.96 -9.14 12.43
C ARG A 29 25.59 -9.84 13.75
N GLY A 30 26.46 -9.81 14.74
CA GLY A 30 26.25 -10.44 16.04
C GLY A 30 25.05 -9.88 16.80
N GLU A 31 24.81 -8.57 16.75
CA GLU A 31 23.69 -7.92 17.43
C GLU A 31 22.32 -8.38 16.87
N PHE A 32 22.23 -8.52 15.56
CA PHE A 32 21.03 -9.06 14.93
C PHE A 32 20.79 -10.53 15.34
N GLU A 33 21.83 -11.37 15.27
CA GLU A 33 21.72 -12.78 15.65
C GLU A 33 21.32 -12.93 17.12
N GLU A 34 21.84 -12.09 18.02
CA GLU A 34 21.46 -12.09 19.45
C GLU A 34 19.99 -11.69 19.65
N ARG A 35 19.53 -10.63 18.96
CA ARG A 35 18.12 -10.20 19.01
C ARG A 35 17.19 -11.30 18.50
N LEU A 36 17.49 -11.89 17.35
CA LEU A 36 16.69 -12.99 16.80
C LEU A 36 16.69 -14.20 17.72
N LYS A 37 17.82 -14.59 18.31
CA LYS A 37 17.91 -15.65 19.30
C LYS A 37 17.04 -15.37 20.53
N ALA A 38 17.03 -14.12 21.02
CA ALA A 38 16.21 -13.72 22.15
C ALA A 38 14.71 -13.91 21.83
N VAL A 39 14.25 -13.45 20.66
CA VAL A 39 12.86 -13.64 20.21
C VAL A 39 12.52 -15.13 20.09
N LEU A 40 13.37 -15.93 19.44
CA LEU A 40 13.14 -17.36 19.27
C LEU A 40 13.09 -18.12 20.61
N ASN A 41 13.89 -17.72 21.59
CA ASN A 41 13.86 -18.31 22.92
C ASN A 41 12.58 -17.97 23.70
N GLU A 42 12.04 -16.75 23.54
CA GLU A 42 10.74 -16.41 24.14
C GLU A 42 9.58 -17.20 23.50
N ILE A 43 9.65 -17.41 22.17
CA ILE A 43 8.67 -18.26 21.47
C ILE A 43 8.73 -19.70 21.98
N GLU A 44 9.92 -20.25 22.17
CA GLU A 44 10.12 -21.60 22.69
C GLU A 44 9.54 -21.76 24.10
N LYS A 45 9.75 -20.79 25.01
CA LYS A 45 9.16 -20.76 26.35
C LYS A 45 7.64 -20.72 26.35
N SER A 46 7.02 -20.30 25.26
CA SER A 46 5.55 -20.27 25.14
C SER A 46 4.92 -21.64 24.94
N GLU A 47 5.73 -22.72 24.82
CA GLU A 47 5.27 -24.10 24.65
C GLU A 47 4.28 -24.26 23.48
N GLY A 48 4.57 -23.60 22.38
CA GLY A 48 3.77 -23.67 21.14
C GLY A 48 2.50 -22.83 21.14
N ARG A 49 2.28 -21.94 22.12
CA ARG A 49 1.15 -20.99 22.12
C ARG A 49 1.34 -19.86 21.11
N ILE A 50 2.58 -19.60 20.70
CA ILE A 50 2.91 -18.57 19.72
C ILE A 50 3.11 -19.19 18.34
N LEU A 51 2.42 -18.61 17.35
CA LEU A 51 2.65 -18.86 15.93
C LEU A 51 3.39 -17.65 15.37
N LEU A 52 4.61 -17.85 14.87
CA LEU A 52 5.41 -16.77 14.31
C LEU A 52 5.02 -16.56 12.85
N PHE A 53 4.59 -15.36 12.49
CA PHE A 53 4.38 -14.95 11.11
C PHE A 53 5.60 -14.18 10.61
N ILE A 54 6.14 -14.59 9.46
CA ILE A 54 7.27 -13.95 8.81
C ILE A 54 6.85 -13.59 7.39
N ASP A 55 6.71 -12.29 7.15
CA ASP A 55 6.52 -11.78 5.80
C ASP A 55 7.85 -11.77 5.05
N GLU A 56 7.79 -11.93 3.74
CA GLU A 56 8.97 -12.02 2.88
C GLU A 56 10.04 -13.00 3.40
N LEU A 57 9.61 -14.21 3.76
CA LEU A 57 10.48 -15.26 4.33
C LEU A 57 11.79 -15.45 3.55
N HIS A 58 11.76 -15.21 2.24
CA HIS A 58 12.93 -15.30 1.38
C HIS A 58 14.07 -14.35 1.79
N ASN A 59 13.77 -13.20 2.41
CA ASN A 59 14.80 -12.27 2.90
C ASN A 59 15.62 -12.88 4.04
N ILE A 60 15.01 -13.74 4.85
CA ILE A 60 15.70 -14.43 5.93
C ILE A 60 16.61 -15.56 5.40
N VAL A 61 16.16 -16.22 4.33
CA VAL A 61 16.81 -17.40 3.77
C VAL A 61 17.83 -17.06 2.70
N GLY A 62 17.53 -16.05 1.87
CA GLY A 62 18.37 -15.63 0.76
C GLY A 62 19.54 -14.74 1.12
N ALA A 63 19.48 -14.11 2.27
CA ALA A 63 20.47 -13.13 2.72
C ALA A 63 21.88 -13.74 2.98
N GLY A 64 22.00 -15.06 3.13
CA GLY A 64 23.27 -15.75 3.42
C GLY A 64 24.26 -15.91 2.26
N LYS A 65 23.93 -15.46 1.03
CA LYS A 65 24.76 -15.67 -0.16
C LYS A 65 25.66 -14.51 -0.57
N THR A 66 25.50 -13.35 0.03
CA THR A 66 26.37 -12.19 -0.14
C THR A 66 27.33 -12.06 1.06
N GLU A 67 28.61 -11.80 0.83
CA GLU A 67 29.59 -11.53 1.90
C GLU A 67 29.04 -10.42 2.82
N GLY A 68 28.78 -10.77 4.08
CA GLY A 68 28.22 -9.87 5.08
C GLY A 68 26.70 -9.98 5.32
N ALA A 69 25.95 -10.79 4.57
CA ALA A 69 24.53 -10.97 4.77
C ALA A 69 24.20 -11.89 5.96
N MET A 70 23.15 -11.53 6.69
CA MET A 70 22.70 -12.19 7.91
C MET A 70 22.02 -13.53 7.58
N ASP A 71 22.60 -14.63 7.98
CA ASP A 71 22.02 -15.97 7.78
C ASP A 71 21.11 -16.37 8.96
N ALA A 72 19.95 -15.74 9.02
CA ALA A 72 18.93 -16.11 10.00
C ALA A 72 18.31 -17.49 9.72
N GLY A 73 18.43 -17.99 8.50
CA GLY A 73 17.97 -19.33 8.14
C GLY A 73 18.60 -20.42 8.99
N ASN A 74 19.89 -20.30 9.32
CA ASN A 74 20.58 -21.27 10.16
C ASN A 74 20.12 -21.28 11.61
N LEU A 75 19.53 -20.20 12.10
CA LEU A 75 18.92 -20.13 13.44
C LEU A 75 17.52 -20.74 13.46
N LEU A 76 16.75 -20.59 12.39
CA LEU A 76 15.38 -21.11 12.28
C LEU A 76 15.34 -22.61 12.00
N LYS A 77 16.22 -23.12 11.12
CA LYS A 77 16.22 -24.52 10.67
C LYS A 77 16.23 -25.54 11.81
N PRO A 78 17.07 -25.44 12.84
CA PRO A 78 17.08 -26.40 13.96
C PRO A 78 15.77 -26.39 14.76
N LYS A 79 15.23 -25.19 15.05
CA LYS A 79 14.01 -25.03 15.85
C LYS A 79 12.77 -25.51 15.09
N LEU A 80 12.69 -25.26 13.78
CA LEU A 80 11.66 -25.83 12.91
C LEU A 80 11.76 -27.37 12.86
N ALA A 81 12.98 -27.90 12.81
CA ALA A 81 13.21 -29.36 12.75
C ALA A 81 12.75 -30.09 14.02
N ARG A 82 12.92 -29.46 15.17
CA ARG A 82 12.53 -30.02 16.47
C ARG A 82 11.07 -29.75 16.84
N GLY A 83 10.33 -28.96 16.02
CA GLY A 83 8.96 -28.56 16.35
C GLY A 83 8.85 -27.52 17.45
N GLU A 84 9.97 -26.92 17.83
CA GLU A 84 10.03 -25.86 18.85
C GLU A 84 9.51 -24.51 18.32
N LEU A 85 9.47 -24.35 17.01
CA LEU A 85 9.00 -23.17 16.32
C LEU A 85 7.85 -23.52 15.37
N HIS A 86 6.68 -22.94 15.61
CA HIS A 86 5.57 -22.94 14.66
C HIS A 86 5.61 -21.63 13.86
N CYS A 87 5.82 -21.73 12.56
CA CYS A 87 6.06 -20.57 11.69
C CYS A 87 5.15 -20.59 10.47
N ILE A 88 4.61 -19.42 10.15
CA ILE A 88 3.90 -19.14 8.91
C ILE A 88 4.79 -18.17 8.12
N GLY A 89 5.29 -18.59 6.98
CA GLY A 89 6.09 -17.74 6.09
C GLY A 89 5.31 -17.34 4.85
N ALA A 90 5.31 -16.06 4.53
CA ALA A 90 4.75 -15.54 3.28
C ALA A 90 5.88 -15.21 2.29
N THR A 91 5.68 -15.47 1.01
CA THR A 91 6.61 -15.13 -0.06
C THR A 91 5.91 -15.19 -1.42
N THR A 92 6.53 -14.64 -2.45
CA THR A 92 6.05 -14.80 -3.83
C THR A 92 6.48 -16.14 -4.42
N LEU A 93 5.81 -16.59 -5.50
CA LEU A 93 6.16 -17.83 -6.19
C LEU A 93 7.59 -17.81 -6.75
N ASP A 94 8.02 -16.68 -7.29
CA ASP A 94 9.34 -16.56 -7.89
C ASP A 94 10.44 -16.58 -6.83
N GLU A 95 10.23 -15.89 -5.71
CA GLU A 95 11.14 -15.89 -4.56
C GLU A 95 11.17 -17.28 -3.88
N TYR A 96 10.01 -17.95 -3.80
CA TYR A 96 9.95 -19.32 -3.30
C TYR A 96 10.83 -20.25 -4.12
N ARG A 97 10.69 -20.26 -5.46
CA ARG A 97 11.50 -21.08 -6.37
C ARG A 97 12.99 -20.75 -6.29
N LYS A 98 13.30 -19.46 -6.12
CA LYS A 98 14.69 -18.99 -6.12
C LYS A 98 15.43 -19.31 -4.82
N TYR A 99 14.77 -19.22 -3.67
CA TYR A 99 15.40 -19.25 -2.36
C TYR A 99 14.97 -20.45 -1.49
N ILE A 100 13.67 -20.75 -1.41
CA ILE A 100 13.14 -21.75 -0.49
C ILE A 100 13.25 -23.16 -1.08
N GLU A 101 12.80 -23.35 -2.31
CA GLU A 101 12.80 -24.65 -2.99
C GLU A 101 14.20 -25.22 -3.19
N LYS A 102 15.20 -24.36 -3.35
CA LYS A 102 16.62 -24.76 -3.47
C LYS A 102 17.25 -25.18 -2.14
N ASP A 103 16.63 -24.89 -1.03
CA ASP A 103 17.08 -25.29 0.30
C ASP A 103 16.26 -26.47 0.79
N ALA A 104 16.71 -27.68 0.50
CA ALA A 104 16.01 -28.91 0.88
C ALA A 104 15.73 -29.03 2.40
N ALA A 105 16.48 -28.31 3.23
CA ALA A 105 16.27 -28.30 4.68
C ALA A 105 15.05 -27.45 5.07
N LEU A 106 14.78 -26.37 4.34
CA LEU A 106 13.60 -25.54 4.55
C LEU A 106 12.37 -26.10 3.86
N GLU A 107 12.52 -26.54 2.60
CA GLU A 107 11.40 -27.07 1.84
C GLU A 107 10.67 -28.20 2.59
N ARG A 108 11.41 -29.09 3.24
CA ARG A 108 10.82 -30.21 4.01
C ARG A 108 10.12 -29.78 5.30
N ARG A 109 10.29 -28.53 5.74
CA ARG A 109 9.76 -28.03 7.03
C ARG A 109 8.57 -27.11 6.88
N PHE A 110 8.27 -26.71 5.64
CA PHE A 110 7.13 -25.86 5.34
C PHE A 110 6.15 -26.60 4.43
N GLN A 111 4.89 -26.65 4.85
CA GLN A 111 3.79 -27.07 3.99
C GLN A 111 3.41 -25.89 3.09
N LYS A 112 3.42 -26.10 1.78
CA LYS A 112 3.01 -25.08 0.81
C LYS A 112 1.51 -24.87 0.86
N VAL A 113 1.08 -23.64 0.94
CA VAL A 113 -0.30 -23.19 0.81
C VAL A 113 -0.34 -22.12 -0.26
N MET A 114 -0.99 -22.45 -1.38
CA MET A 114 -1.20 -21.49 -2.47
C MET A 114 -2.31 -20.53 -2.10
N VAL A 115 -2.05 -19.25 -2.29
CA VAL A 115 -3.05 -18.18 -2.16
C VAL A 115 -3.22 -17.56 -3.54
N ASP A 116 -4.25 -18.00 -4.24
CA ASP A 116 -4.59 -17.48 -5.56
C ASP A 116 -5.30 -16.12 -5.44
N GLN A 117 -5.28 -15.36 -6.53
CA GLN A 117 -6.06 -14.15 -6.60
C GLN A 117 -7.58 -14.47 -6.52
N PRO A 118 -8.38 -13.62 -5.89
CA PRO A 118 -9.83 -13.79 -5.85
C PRO A 118 -10.44 -13.62 -7.24
N THR A 119 -11.64 -14.18 -7.41
CA THR A 119 -12.45 -13.94 -8.62
C THR A 119 -12.94 -12.49 -8.69
N VAL A 120 -13.49 -12.08 -9.83
CA VAL A 120 -14.12 -10.76 -9.98
C VAL A 120 -15.29 -10.60 -8.98
N GLU A 121 -16.08 -11.63 -8.79
CA GLU A 121 -17.22 -11.67 -7.86
C GLU A 121 -16.77 -11.54 -6.40
N ASP A 122 -15.71 -12.26 -6.02
CA ASP A 122 -15.12 -12.15 -4.68
C ASP A 122 -14.55 -10.75 -4.48
N THR A 123 -13.89 -10.19 -5.51
CA THR A 123 -13.33 -8.83 -5.47
C THR A 123 -14.41 -7.79 -5.27
N ILE A 124 -15.56 -7.90 -5.95
CA ILE A 124 -16.71 -6.99 -5.72
C ILE A 124 -17.15 -7.05 -4.26
N SER A 125 -17.20 -8.25 -3.67
CA SER A 125 -17.55 -8.43 -2.26
C SER A 125 -16.54 -7.78 -1.32
N ILE A 126 -15.24 -7.89 -1.62
CA ILE A 126 -14.17 -7.23 -0.90
C ILE A 126 -14.31 -5.70 -0.99
N LEU A 127 -14.52 -5.15 -2.20
CA LEU A 127 -14.70 -3.72 -2.41
C LEU A 127 -15.92 -3.17 -1.65
N ARG A 128 -17.03 -3.92 -1.59
CA ARG A 128 -18.20 -3.56 -0.78
C ARG A 128 -17.86 -3.46 0.70
N GLY A 129 -17.01 -4.37 1.21
CA GLY A 129 -16.53 -4.34 2.59
C GLY A 129 -15.58 -3.16 2.89
N LEU A 130 -14.88 -2.64 1.89
CA LEU A 130 -13.96 -1.51 2.03
C LEU A 130 -14.63 -0.16 1.74
N LYS A 131 -15.75 -0.15 1.04
CA LYS A 131 -16.44 1.04 0.54
C LYS A 131 -16.55 2.18 1.55
N GLU A 132 -17.08 1.91 2.74
CA GLU A 132 -17.31 2.93 3.77
C GLU A 132 -16.01 3.63 4.18
N ARG A 133 -14.91 2.90 4.29
CA ARG A 133 -13.61 3.46 4.65
C ARG A 133 -13.09 4.43 3.60
N PHE A 134 -13.24 4.07 2.32
CA PHE A 134 -12.83 4.94 1.20
C PHE A 134 -13.75 6.15 1.04
N GLU A 135 -15.07 5.99 1.24
CA GLU A 135 -16.03 7.10 1.26
C GLU A 135 -15.68 8.13 2.35
N ILE A 136 -15.33 7.66 3.56
CA ILE A 136 -14.92 8.53 4.67
C ILE A 136 -13.58 9.20 4.37
N HIS A 137 -12.60 8.44 3.84
CA HIS A 137 -11.26 8.95 3.56
C HIS A 137 -11.26 10.06 2.51
N HIS A 138 -11.95 9.85 1.40
CA HIS A 138 -12.00 10.81 0.29
C HIS A 138 -13.13 11.83 0.41
N GLY A 139 -14.12 11.61 1.29
CA GLY A 139 -15.29 12.48 1.42
C GLY A 139 -16.18 12.46 0.17
N VAL A 140 -16.22 11.34 -0.55
CA VAL A 140 -17.02 11.14 -1.77
C VAL A 140 -17.94 9.93 -1.60
N ARG A 141 -19.04 9.90 -2.34
CA ARG A 141 -19.94 8.76 -2.37
C ARG A 141 -19.56 7.79 -3.49
N ILE A 142 -19.40 6.52 -3.16
CA ILE A 142 -19.06 5.44 -4.10
C ILE A 142 -20.30 4.59 -4.35
N THR A 143 -20.76 4.49 -5.60
CA THR A 143 -21.91 3.66 -5.96
C THR A 143 -21.53 2.19 -6.12
N ASP A 144 -22.50 1.28 -5.97
CA ASP A 144 -22.24 -0.16 -6.18
C ASP A 144 -21.79 -0.45 -7.62
N ASN A 145 -22.37 0.26 -8.59
CA ASN A 145 -21.96 0.15 -9.99
C ASN A 145 -20.50 0.55 -10.21
N ALA A 146 -19.99 1.53 -9.47
CA ALA A 146 -18.59 1.91 -9.53
C ALA A 146 -17.67 0.79 -8.99
N LEU A 147 -18.07 0.09 -7.93
CA LEU A 147 -17.31 -1.05 -7.40
C LEU A 147 -17.28 -2.21 -8.41
N ILE A 148 -18.42 -2.51 -9.03
CA ILE A 148 -18.49 -3.52 -10.09
C ILE A 148 -17.61 -3.13 -11.27
N ALA A 149 -17.64 -1.86 -11.69
CA ALA A 149 -16.78 -1.35 -12.74
C ALA A 149 -15.28 -1.43 -12.38
N CYS A 150 -14.90 -1.07 -11.15
CA CYS A 150 -13.52 -1.19 -10.70
C CYS A 150 -13.01 -2.64 -10.76
N ALA A 151 -13.79 -3.61 -10.32
CA ALA A 151 -13.41 -5.01 -10.37
C ALA A 151 -13.31 -5.52 -11.83
N THR A 152 -14.32 -5.26 -12.66
CA THR A 152 -14.36 -5.78 -14.04
C THR A 152 -13.39 -5.10 -14.97
N LEU A 153 -13.23 -3.77 -14.87
CA LEU A 153 -12.31 -3.03 -15.74
C LEU A 153 -10.85 -3.24 -15.36
N SER A 154 -10.53 -3.29 -14.07
CA SER A 154 -9.18 -3.61 -13.63
C SER A 154 -8.77 -5.01 -14.04
N ASP A 155 -9.67 -5.99 -13.93
CA ASP A 155 -9.39 -7.35 -14.38
C ASP A 155 -9.10 -7.43 -15.88
N ARG A 156 -9.89 -6.69 -16.67
CA ARG A 156 -9.79 -6.71 -18.12
C ARG A 156 -8.59 -5.93 -18.69
N TYR A 157 -8.25 -4.78 -18.09
CA TYR A 157 -7.31 -3.83 -18.68
C TYR A 157 -5.99 -3.70 -17.94
N ILE A 158 -5.91 -4.08 -16.67
CA ILE A 158 -4.66 -4.06 -15.89
C ILE A 158 -4.12 -5.49 -15.79
N THR A 159 -3.11 -5.79 -16.58
CA THR A 159 -2.55 -7.13 -16.73
C THR A 159 -1.31 -7.41 -15.89
N ASP A 160 -0.65 -6.38 -15.40
CA ASP A 160 0.60 -6.44 -14.63
C ASP A 160 0.40 -6.49 -13.10
N ARG A 161 -0.86 -6.48 -12.65
CA ARG A 161 -1.25 -6.57 -11.23
C ARG A 161 -2.37 -7.59 -11.02
N PHE A 162 -2.55 -8.00 -9.78
CA PHE A 162 -3.52 -9.02 -9.39
C PHE A 162 -4.72 -8.41 -8.65
N LEU A 163 -5.86 -9.11 -8.73
CA LEU A 163 -6.99 -8.85 -7.85
C LEU A 163 -6.66 -9.31 -6.41
N PRO A 164 -7.17 -8.65 -5.37
CA PRO A 164 -8.10 -7.50 -5.42
C PRO A 164 -7.39 -6.15 -5.56
N ASP A 165 -6.06 -6.08 -5.41
CA ASP A 165 -5.30 -4.84 -5.27
C ASP A 165 -5.52 -3.87 -6.43
N LYS A 166 -5.42 -4.34 -7.68
CA LYS A 166 -5.65 -3.49 -8.86
C LYS A 166 -7.05 -2.87 -8.91
N ALA A 167 -8.06 -3.52 -8.32
CA ALA A 167 -9.42 -3.00 -8.24
C ALA A 167 -9.57 -1.99 -7.10
N ILE A 168 -8.87 -2.21 -5.99
CA ILE A 168 -8.80 -1.29 -4.86
C ILE A 168 -8.08 -0.02 -5.29
N ASP A 169 -6.93 -0.13 -5.94
CA ASP A 169 -6.17 1.01 -6.46
C ASP A 169 -7.02 1.85 -7.44
N LEU A 170 -7.76 1.20 -8.34
CA LEU A 170 -8.62 1.90 -9.28
C LEU A 170 -9.76 2.64 -8.58
N MET A 171 -10.33 2.06 -7.53
CA MET A 171 -11.36 2.71 -6.71
C MET A 171 -10.79 3.91 -5.96
N ASP A 172 -9.61 3.75 -5.36
CA ASP A 172 -8.91 4.81 -4.61
C ASP A 172 -8.56 5.99 -5.51
N GLU A 173 -7.94 5.73 -6.65
CA GLU A 173 -7.56 6.75 -7.64
C GLU A 173 -8.77 7.50 -8.19
N ALA A 174 -9.86 6.78 -8.52
CA ALA A 174 -11.09 7.39 -9.01
C ALA A 174 -11.73 8.28 -7.92
N ALA A 175 -11.75 7.84 -6.67
CA ALA A 175 -12.29 8.62 -5.57
C ALA A 175 -11.44 9.88 -5.28
N ALA A 176 -10.11 9.75 -5.30
CA ALA A 176 -9.17 10.85 -5.13
C ALA A 176 -9.34 11.91 -6.24
N ARG A 177 -9.50 11.46 -7.49
CA ARG A 177 -9.73 12.35 -8.63
C ARG A 177 -11.02 13.14 -8.50
N ILE A 178 -12.13 12.47 -8.17
CA ILE A 178 -13.43 13.14 -7.95
C ILE A 178 -13.32 14.15 -6.80
N ARG A 179 -12.63 13.80 -5.71
CA ARG A 179 -12.39 14.73 -4.60
C ARG A 179 -11.64 15.97 -5.06
N THR A 180 -10.59 15.80 -5.85
CA THR A 180 -9.81 16.89 -6.42
C THR A 180 -10.67 17.77 -7.34
N GLU A 181 -11.54 17.18 -8.14
CA GLU A 181 -12.46 17.91 -9.02
C GLU A 181 -13.49 18.71 -8.21
N ILE A 182 -14.00 18.17 -7.09
CA ILE A 182 -14.93 18.88 -6.20
C ILE A 182 -14.24 20.06 -5.51
N ASP A 183 -13.00 19.90 -5.07
CA ASP A 183 -12.25 20.93 -4.35
C ASP A 183 -11.60 21.95 -5.29
N SER A 184 -11.50 21.65 -6.57
CA SER A 184 -10.93 22.53 -7.58
C SER A 184 -11.99 23.51 -8.10
N MET A 185 -11.60 24.78 -8.26
CA MET A 185 -12.43 25.71 -9.00
C MET A 185 -12.54 25.20 -10.46
N PRO A 186 -13.73 25.18 -11.07
CA PRO A 186 -13.87 24.79 -12.47
C PRO A 186 -12.87 25.56 -13.33
N ALA A 187 -12.22 24.88 -14.28
CA ALA A 187 -11.16 25.46 -15.10
C ALA A 187 -11.61 26.75 -15.80
N GLU A 188 -12.87 26.81 -16.21
CA GLU A 188 -13.50 27.99 -16.82
C GLU A 188 -13.54 29.19 -15.85
N LEU A 189 -13.88 28.97 -14.58
CA LEU A 189 -13.89 30.03 -13.55
C LEU A 189 -12.47 30.46 -13.15
N ASP A 190 -11.50 29.55 -13.13
CA ASP A 190 -10.11 29.88 -12.88
C ASP A 190 -9.53 30.74 -14.01
N GLU A 191 -9.85 30.42 -15.27
CA GLU A 191 -9.43 31.19 -16.44
C GLU A 191 -10.02 32.60 -16.44
N ILE A 192 -11.33 32.72 -16.15
CA ILE A 192 -12.00 34.01 -16.01
C ILE A 192 -11.39 34.82 -14.87
N SER A 193 -11.17 34.21 -13.71
CA SER A 193 -10.57 34.87 -12.54
C SER A 193 -9.16 35.39 -12.83
N ARG A 194 -8.34 34.63 -13.55
CA ARG A 194 -7.00 35.07 -13.99
C ARG A 194 -7.08 36.23 -14.95
N LYS A 195 -8.04 36.22 -15.88
CA LYS A 195 -8.25 37.30 -16.83
C LYS A 195 -8.69 38.58 -16.14
N ILE A 196 -9.63 38.48 -15.19
CA ILE A 196 -10.04 39.63 -14.35
C ILE A 196 -8.84 40.22 -13.62
N MET A 197 -8.04 39.37 -12.94
CA MET A 197 -6.84 39.84 -12.22
C MET A 197 -5.84 40.55 -13.14
N GLN A 198 -5.61 40.02 -14.35
CA GLN A 198 -4.73 40.62 -15.33
C GLN A 198 -5.24 42.01 -15.75
N LEU A 199 -6.53 42.12 -16.06
CA LEU A 199 -7.16 43.38 -16.43
C LEU A 199 -7.16 44.41 -15.29
N GLU A 200 -7.34 43.96 -14.05
CA GLU A 200 -7.24 44.86 -12.88
C GLU A 200 -5.83 45.38 -12.66
N ILE A 201 -4.80 44.58 -12.86
CA ILE A 201 -3.39 45.05 -12.82
C ILE A 201 -3.12 46.07 -13.94
N GLU A 202 -3.58 45.79 -15.17
CA GLU A 202 -3.46 46.75 -16.29
C GLU A 202 -4.21 48.05 -15.98
N LYS A 203 -5.43 47.97 -15.40
CA LYS A 203 -6.22 49.14 -14.98
C LYS A 203 -5.47 49.99 -13.96
N GLN A 204 -4.84 49.39 -12.96
CA GLN A 204 -4.05 50.12 -11.97
C GLN A 204 -2.81 50.79 -12.57
N ALA A 205 -2.17 50.14 -13.53
CA ALA A 205 -1.03 50.72 -14.21
C ALA A 205 -1.45 51.92 -15.08
N LEU A 206 -2.48 51.77 -15.92
CA LEU A 206 -2.99 52.85 -16.81
C LEU A 206 -3.64 54.02 -16.04
N GLY A 207 -4.21 53.75 -14.86
CA GLY A 207 -4.77 54.79 -13.99
C GLY A 207 -3.75 55.82 -13.50
N LYS A 208 -2.46 55.52 -13.55
CA LYS A 208 -1.37 56.43 -13.19
C LYS A 208 -0.88 57.30 -14.38
N GLU A 209 -1.28 56.94 -15.57
CA GLU A 209 -0.89 57.61 -16.82
C GLU A 209 -1.89 58.74 -17.17
N THR A 210 -1.41 59.83 -17.77
CA THR A 210 -2.25 61.02 -18.05
C THR A 210 -2.44 61.24 -19.57
N ASP A 211 -1.78 60.46 -20.40
CA ASP A 211 -1.82 60.61 -21.86
C ASP A 211 -3.16 60.12 -22.47
N LYS A 212 -3.47 60.58 -23.66
CA LYS A 212 -4.74 60.33 -24.35
C LYS A 212 -4.94 58.86 -24.73
N ALA A 213 -3.84 58.14 -25.05
CA ALA A 213 -3.89 56.74 -25.47
C ALA A 213 -4.20 55.83 -24.26
N SER A 214 -3.55 56.08 -23.15
CA SER A 214 -3.79 55.34 -21.87
C SER A 214 -5.22 55.53 -21.37
N LYS A 215 -5.80 56.73 -21.48
CA LYS A 215 -7.20 56.98 -21.16
C LYS A 215 -8.19 56.23 -22.06
N ALA A 216 -7.90 56.16 -23.35
CA ALA A 216 -8.74 55.42 -24.29
C ALA A 216 -8.71 53.93 -23.98
N ARG A 217 -7.51 53.35 -23.70
CA ARG A 217 -7.36 51.95 -23.31
C ARG A 217 -8.04 51.66 -21.99
N LEU A 218 -7.98 52.57 -21.00
CA LEU A 218 -8.63 52.40 -19.70
C LEU A 218 -10.14 52.26 -19.87
N ASN A 219 -10.79 53.08 -20.68
CA ASN A 219 -12.23 52.98 -20.96
C ASN A 219 -12.62 51.63 -21.60
N THR A 220 -11.79 51.13 -22.54
CA THR A 220 -12.02 49.81 -23.16
C THR A 220 -11.89 48.68 -22.14
N LEU A 221 -10.89 48.76 -21.31
CA LEU A 221 -10.60 47.76 -20.27
C LEU A 221 -11.70 47.74 -19.17
N GLU A 222 -12.26 48.86 -18.84
CA GLU A 222 -13.42 48.94 -17.92
C GLU A 222 -14.68 48.33 -18.51
N ALA A 223 -14.88 48.43 -19.80
CA ALA A 223 -15.95 47.72 -20.48
C ALA A 223 -15.73 46.22 -20.51
N GLU A 224 -14.49 45.76 -20.84
CA GLU A 224 -14.12 44.34 -20.78
C GLU A 224 -14.30 43.71 -19.39
N LEU A 225 -13.93 44.45 -18.33
CA LEU A 225 -14.12 44.02 -16.93
C LEU A 225 -15.59 43.93 -16.53
N ALA A 226 -16.47 44.73 -17.14
CA ALA A 226 -17.90 44.70 -16.83
C ALA A 226 -18.65 43.55 -17.54
N GLU A 227 -18.05 42.96 -18.58
CA GLU A 227 -18.58 41.82 -19.32
C GLU A 227 -18.16 40.45 -18.72
N LEU A 228 -17.12 40.41 -17.92
CA LEU A 228 -16.58 39.20 -17.28
C LEU A 228 -17.18 39.00 -15.90
#